data_17babba3834baeea0135a7e2678b697d
#
_entry.id   17babba3834baeea0135a7e2678b697d
#
_cell.length_a   1.000
_cell.length_b   1.000
_cell.length_c   1.000
_cell.angle_alpha   90.00
_cell.angle_beta   90.00
_cell.angle_gamma   90.00
#
_symmetry.space_group_name_H-M   'P 1'
#
loop_
_entity.id
_entity.type
_entity.pdbx_description
1 polymer ?
#
loop_
_entity_poly.entity_id
_entity_poly.type
_entity_poly.pdbx_seq_one_letter_code
_entity_poly.pdbx_strand_id
1 'polypeptide(L)'
;ISSQNLPEAYRKFWFEWNNEPSPVHYVKDDRTCNWPIFGMRPPEADQGLWGNETIVKGFQKRQELKKRVPHFWVPTLVETIFYSEILNKHMSTIATKRARVLVVENFGLDHYLLKTPANDLRSKLAVRLKRKMLIQAEVYNKYKHYLDAYTHEEIEWYGLSPFEALRKYDELQKVANAPKPLKLLYRQELLEELKNPPSEDAVSGTENPSTWIKKLNPFASKETCMLSNLNFVFYSYFLDFSISMYLPLLQ
;
A
#
# COMPACT_ATOMS: atom_id res chain seq x y z
N ILE A 1 15.20 7.97 5.61
CA ILE A 1 14.09 8.03 4.64
C ILE A 1 13.02 8.89 5.29
N SER A 2 12.78 10.08 4.71
CA SER A 2 11.79 11.01 5.24
C SER A 2 10.39 10.39 5.08
N SER A 3 9.73 10.08 6.19
CA SER A 3 8.35 9.58 6.19
C SER A 3 7.32 10.64 5.78
N GLN A 4 7.77 11.88 5.53
CA GLN A 4 6.91 13.03 5.21
C GLN A 4 6.19 12.89 3.87
N ASN A 5 6.77 12.13 2.92
CA ASN A 5 6.19 11.95 1.59
C ASN A 5 5.19 10.77 1.49
N LEU A 6 5.00 10.03 2.58
CA LEU A 6 4.10 8.88 2.59
C LEU A 6 2.69 9.26 3.06
N PRO A 7 1.64 8.54 2.64
CA PRO A 7 0.27 8.78 3.04
C PRO A 7 0.09 8.81 4.56
N GLU A 8 -0.90 9.56 5.03
CA GLU A 8 -1.19 9.69 6.46
C GLU A 8 -1.52 8.35 7.11
N ALA A 9 -2.24 7.49 6.39
CA ALA A 9 -2.56 6.12 6.82
C ALA A 9 -1.30 5.29 7.15
N TYR A 10 -0.26 5.38 6.31
CA TYR A 10 1.00 4.71 6.60
C TYR A 10 1.77 5.36 7.75
N ARG A 11 1.72 6.69 7.88
CA ARG A 11 2.38 7.41 8.97
C ARG A 11 1.83 7.04 10.34
N LYS A 12 0.52 6.84 10.46
CA LYS A 12 -0.15 6.34 11.70
C LYS A 12 0.39 4.97 12.09
N PHE A 13 0.40 4.01 11.14
CA PHE A 13 0.96 2.68 11.39
C PHE A 13 2.44 2.74 11.77
N TRP A 14 3.24 3.54 11.07
CA TRP A 14 4.68 3.67 11.35
C TRP A 14 4.96 4.29 12.71
N PHE A 15 4.16 5.25 13.13
CA PHE A 15 4.21 5.83 14.47
C PHE A 15 3.86 4.78 15.53
N GLU A 16 2.78 4.03 15.36
CA GLU A 16 2.39 2.93 16.25
C GLU A 16 3.52 1.88 16.38
N TRP A 17 4.11 1.46 15.25
CA TRP A 17 5.20 0.49 15.23
C TRP A 17 6.44 0.94 15.99
N ASN A 18 6.79 2.21 15.92
CA ASN A 18 7.98 2.77 16.59
C ASN A 18 7.74 3.18 18.04
N ASN A 19 6.51 3.18 18.52
CA ASN A 19 6.20 3.48 19.90
C ASN A 19 6.83 2.44 20.84
N GLU A 20 7.09 2.86 22.07
CA GLU A 20 7.58 1.96 23.10
C GLU A 20 6.52 0.90 23.42
N PRO A 21 6.91 -0.39 23.46
CA PRO A 21 6.00 -1.48 23.78
C PRO A 21 5.69 -1.51 25.25
N SER A 22 4.59 -2.15 25.59
CA SER A 22 4.21 -2.41 26.98
C SER A 22 5.31 -3.20 27.71
N PRO A 23 5.66 -2.86 28.95
CA PRO A 23 6.70 -3.54 29.70
C PRO A 23 6.28 -4.98 30.00
N VAL A 24 7.10 -5.94 29.60
CA VAL A 24 6.89 -7.39 29.80
C VAL A 24 7.80 -7.92 30.89
N HIS A 25 9.04 -7.42 30.95
CA HIS A 25 10.00 -7.83 31.96
C HIS A 25 9.89 -6.97 33.19
N TYR A 26 9.95 -7.62 34.34
CA TYR A 26 9.93 -6.91 35.62
C TYR A 26 11.17 -6.02 35.74
N VAL A 27 10.95 -4.73 35.83
CA VAL A 27 11.99 -3.75 36.16
C VAL A 27 11.94 -3.55 37.66
N LYS A 28 12.99 -3.97 38.34
CA LYS A 28 13.12 -3.76 39.77
C LYS A 28 13.29 -2.26 40.07
N ASP A 29 12.68 -1.75 41.14
CA ASP A 29 12.85 -0.36 41.53
C ASP A 29 14.33 0.01 41.67
N ASP A 30 14.69 1.23 41.26
CA ASP A 30 16.08 1.76 41.26
C ASP A 30 16.77 1.67 42.63
N ARG A 31 16.00 1.58 43.71
CA ARG A 31 16.51 1.47 45.07
C ARG A 31 17.25 0.16 45.36
N THR A 32 16.97 -0.90 44.58
CA THR A 32 17.51 -2.24 44.83
C THR A 32 18.41 -2.77 43.72
N CYS A 33 18.43 -2.13 42.57
CA CYS A 33 19.20 -2.63 41.40
C CYS A 33 19.71 -1.48 40.53
N ASN A 34 21.00 -1.16 40.65
CA ASN A 34 21.66 -0.11 39.85
C ASN A 34 21.97 -0.56 38.39
N TRP A 35 21.38 -1.64 37.93
CA TRP A 35 21.73 -2.19 36.61
C TRP A 35 20.52 -2.14 35.70
N PRO A 36 20.61 -1.41 34.58
CA PRO A 36 19.53 -1.39 33.60
C PRO A 36 19.35 -2.80 32.99
N ILE A 37 18.08 -3.19 32.83
CA ILE A 37 17.74 -4.41 32.11
C ILE A 37 17.81 -4.10 30.61
N PHE A 38 18.75 -4.72 29.91
CA PHE A 38 18.88 -4.59 28.48
C PHE A 38 18.09 -5.70 27.78
N GLY A 39 16.99 -5.34 27.13
CA GLY A 39 16.27 -6.22 26.25
C GLY A 39 16.99 -6.29 24.88
N MET A 40 17.44 -7.47 24.51
CA MET A 40 18.01 -7.74 23.17
C MET A 40 16.97 -8.48 22.36
N ARG A 41 16.68 -7.96 21.17
CA ARG A 41 15.77 -8.60 20.25
C ARG A 41 16.56 -9.21 19.09
N PRO A 42 16.62 -10.53 18.96
CA PRO A 42 17.28 -11.20 17.85
C PRO A 42 16.42 -11.08 16.58
N PRO A 43 17.03 -11.15 15.37
CA PRO A 43 16.31 -11.09 14.10
C PRO A 43 15.34 -12.28 13.91
N GLU A 44 15.60 -13.42 14.55
CA GLU A 44 14.72 -14.59 14.54
C GLU A 44 13.35 -14.31 15.19
N ALA A 45 13.29 -13.36 16.09
CA ALA A 45 12.03 -12.93 16.71
C ALA A 45 11.04 -12.35 15.67
N ASP A 46 11.53 -11.87 14.53
CA ASP A 46 10.70 -11.39 13.44
C ASP A 46 9.98 -12.50 12.66
N GLN A 47 10.45 -13.74 12.79
CA GLN A 47 9.88 -14.92 12.14
C GLN A 47 8.93 -15.72 13.04
N GLY A 48 8.76 -15.30 14.31
CA GLY A 48 7.93 -15.99 15.29
C GLY A 48 6.97 -15.06 16.03
N LEU A 49 6.18 -15.62 16.94
CA LEU A 49 5.29 -14.91 17.85
C LEU A 49 5.91 -14.85 19.24
N TRP A 50 6.51 -13.74 19.60
CA TRP A 50 7.23 -13.61 20.85
C TRP A 50 6.44 -12.89 21.97
N GLY A 51 5.26 -12.29 21.66
CA GLY A 51 4.43 -11.62 22.66
C GLY A 51 5.16 -10.51 23.42
N ASN A 52 6.03 -9.79 22.69
CA ASN A 52 6.90 -8.72 23.20
C ASN A 52 7.99 -9.20 24.19
N GLU A 53 8.21 -10.50 24.33
CA GLU A 53 9.38 -11.01 25.08
C GLU A 53 10.67 -10.71 24.32
N THR A 54 11.74 -10.45 25.08
CA THR A 54 13.09 -10.20 24.55
C THR A 54 14.10 -11.04 25.33
N ILE A 55 15.29 -11.20 24.77
CA ILE A 55 16.42 -11.78 25.52
C ILE A 55 16.92 -10.72 26.48
N VAL A 56 16.87 -11.01 27.75
CA VAL A 56 17.32 -10.08 28.78
C VAL A 56 18.77 -10.39 29.16
N LYS A 57 19.64 -9.39 29.05
CA LYS A 57 21.02 -9.45 29.53
C LYS A 57 21.10 -8.77 30.90
N GLY A 58 21.69 -9.44 31.84
CA GLY A 58 21.91 -8.90 33.17
C GLY A 58 23.04 -9.62 33.91
N PHE A 59 23.14 -9.40 35.21
CA PHE A 59 24.17 -9.97 36.04
C PHE A 59 23.54 -10.81 37.16
N GLN A 60 23.95 -12.09 37.22
CA GLN A 60 23.47 -13.01 38.22
C GLN A 60 24.51 -13.19 39.31
N LYS A 61 24.10 -13.10 40.59
CA LYS A 61 24.89 -13.44 41.76
C LYS A 61 24.61 -14.90 42.11
N ARG A 62 25.60 -15.78 41.87
CA ARG A 62 25.43 -17.22 42.15
C ARG A 62 25.62 -17.59 43.63
N GLN A 63 26.45 -16.84 44.31
CA GLN A 63 26.75 -17.03 45.75
C GLN A 63 26.94 -15.65 46.39
N GLU A 64 26.66 -15.54 47.70
CA GLU A 64 26.73 -14.25 48.40
C GLU A 64 28.11 -13.58 48.36
N LEU A 65 29.17 -14.35 48.49
CA LEU A 65 30.55 -13.84 48.52
C LEU A 65 31.22 -13.75 47.13
N LYS A 66 30.59 -14.28 46.09
CA LYS A 66 31.16 -14.25 44.74
C LYS A 66 30.70 -13.02 43.94
N LYS A 67 31.57 -12.63 42.98
CA LYS A 67 31.27 -11.56 42.03
C LYS A 67 30.06 -11.93 41.17
N ARG A 68 29.33 -10.91 40.72
CA ARG A 68 28.24 -11.07 39.74
C ARG A 68 28.81 -11.45 38.38
N VAL A 69 28.13 -12.36 37.70
CA VAL A 69 28.52 -12.87 36.37
C VAL A 69 27.46 -12.47 35.36
N PRO A 70 27.82 -12.03 34.15
CA PRO A 70 26.87 -11.80 33.09
C PRO A 70 26.01 -13.04 32.80
N HIS A 71 24.71 -12.86 32.66
CA HIS A 71 23.80 -13.94 32.34
C HIS A 71 22.75 -13.45 31.35
N PHE A 72 22.34 -14.33 30.46
CA PHE A 72 21.28 -14.08 29.49
C PHE A 72 20.08 -14.95 29.83
N TRP A 73 18.92 -14.31 29.97
CA TRP A 73 17.64 -15.00 30.10
C TRP A 73 16.98 -15.04 28.74
N VAL A 74 16.89 -16.23 28.18
CA VAL A 74 16.31 -16.48 26.87
C VAL A 74 14.91 -17.05 27.07
N PRO A 75 13.88 -16.53 26.39
CA PRO A 75 12.54 -17.08 26.46
C PRO A 75 12.49 -18.49 25.87
N THR A 76 11.61 -19.34 26.41
CA THR A 76 11.43 -20.69 25.91
C THR A 76 10.63 -20.65 24.62
N LEU A 77 11.23 -21.08 23.52
CA LEU A 77 10.61 -21.17 22.20
C LEU A 77 10.00 -22.56 22.00
N VAL A 78 8.80 -22.61 21.46
CA VAL A 78 8.08 -23.85 21.16
C VAL A 78 7.44 -23.72 19.80
N GLU A 79 7.58 -24.72 18.96
CA GLU A 79 6.83 -24.81 17.72
C GLU A 79 5.37 -25.10 18.04
N THR A 80 4.47 -24.29 17.51
CA THR A 80 3.04 -24.36 17.81
C THR A 80 2.24 -24.18 16.54
N ILE A 81 1.21 -25.00 16.40
CA ILE A 81 0.25 -24.90 15.31
C ILE A 81 -0.92 -24.06 15.81
N PHE A 82 -1.18 -22.95 15.15
CA PHE A 82 -2.34 -22.09 15.39
C PHE A 82 -3.32 -22.21 14.23
N TYR A 83 -4.60 -22.22 14.56
CA TYR A 83 -5.67 -22.14 13.58
C TYR A 83 -6.19 -20.70 13.51
N SER A 84 -6.42 -20.20 12.29
CA SER A 84 -7.06 -18.92 12.04
C SER A 84 -8.42 -19.17 11.36
N GLU A 85 -9.49 -18.70 11.99
CA GLU A 85 -10.84 -18.78 11.43
C GLU A 85 -11.02 -17.82 10.25
N ILE A 86 -10.40 -16.63 10.30
CA ILE A 86 -10.49 -15.62 9.25
C ILE A 86 -9.82 -16.13 7.97
N LEU A 87 -8.61 -16.70 8.11
CA LEU A 87 -7.85 -17.23 6.98
C LEU A 87 -8.22 -18.66 6.61
N ASN A 88 -8.98 -19.36 7.47
CA ASN A 88 -9.31 -20.78 7.38
C ASN A 88 -8.08 -21.67 7.12
N LYS A 89 -7.03 -21.45 7.93
CA LYS A 89 -5.73 -22.14 7.78
C LYS A 89 -5.10 -22.47 9.12
N HIS A 90 -4.46 -23.66 9.15
CA HIS A 90 -3.52 -24.02 10.19
C HIS A 90 -2.14 -23.49 9.84
N MET A 91 -1.48 -22.84 10.79
CA MET A 91 -0.17 -22.22 10.61
C MET A 91 0.78 -22.71 11.70
N SER A 92 1.89 -23.36 11.31
CA SER A 92 2.98 -23.69 12.21
C SER A 92 3.88 -22.46 12.38
N THR A 93 4.09 -22.05 13.62
CA THR A 93 4.96 -20.92 13.95
C THR A 93 5.71 -21.17 15.24
N ILE A 94 6.90 -20.60 15.35
CA ILE A 94 7.67 -20.61 16.59
C ILE A 94 7.10 -19.53 17.51
N ALA A 95 6.64 -19.92 18.69
CA ALA A 95 6.07 -19.02 19.66
C ALA A 95 6.72 -19.17 21.02
N THR A 96 6.78 -18.08 21.82
CA THR A 96 7.17 -18.14 23.22
C THR A 96 6.01 -18.68 24.07
N LYS A 97 6.34 -19.17 25.26
CA LYS A 97 5.31 -19.62 26.23
C LYS A 97 4.32 -18.48 26.54
N ARG A 98 4.81 -17.25 26.69
CA ARG A 98 3.99 -16.08 26.93
C ARG A 98 3.01 -15.82 25.75
N ALA A 99 3.52 -15.83 24.52
CA ALA A 99 2.67 -15.61 23.34
C ALA A 99 1.55 -16.67 23.24
N ARG A 100 1.84 -17.93 23.57
CA ARG A 100 0.83 -19.00 23.64
C ARG A 100 -0.26 -18.72 24.67
N VAL A 101 0.14 -18.29 25.87
CA VAL A 101 -0.80 -17.93 26.93
C VAL A 101 -1.68 -16.76 26.48
N LEU A 102 -1.10 -15.71 25.89
CA LEU A 102 -1.84 -14.55 25.38
C LEU A 102 -2.84 -14.95 24.26
N VAL A 103 -2.49 -15.89 23.40
CA VAL A 103 -3.42 -16.41 22.38
C VAL A 103 -4.59 -17.14 23.02
N VAL A 104 -4.34 -17.96 24.05
CA VAL A 104 -5.41 -18.66 24.77
C VAL A 104 -6.30 -17.68 25.58
N GLU A 105 -5.73 -16.72 26.26
CA GLU A 105 -6.46 -15.68 27.00
C GLU A 105 -7.36 -14.83 26.10
N ASN A 106 -6.96 -14.62 24.85
CA ASN A 106 -7.75 -13.89 23.86
C ASN A 106 -8.67 -14.80 23.03
N PHE A 107 -8.85 -16.07 23.41
CA PHE A 107 -9.75 -17.03 22.73
C PHE A 107 -9.38 -17.32 21.26
N GLY A 108 -8.12 -17.21 20.91
CA GLY A 108 -7.63 -17.57 19.57
C GLY A 108 -6.60 -16.60 19.01
N LEU A 109 -5.95 -17.06 17.94
CA LEU A 109 -4.91 -16.28 17.28
C LEU A 109 -5.46 -15.00 16.66
N ASP A 110 -6.65 -15.08 16.04
CA ASP A 110 -7.26 -13.97 15.31
C ASP A 110 -7.58 -12.81 16.25
N HIS A 111 -8.24 -13.11 17.36
CA HIS A 111 -8.52 -12.11 18.38
C HIS A 111 -7.27 -11.51 19.01
N TYR A 112 -6.28 -12.34 19.29
CA TYR A 112 -4.99 -11.87 19.81
C TYR A 112 -4.32 -10.88 18.85
N LEU A 113 -4.20 -11.23 17.57
CA LEU A 113 -3.54 -10.37 16.59
C LEU A 113 -4.32 -9.11 16.28
N LEU A 114 -5.65 -9.17 16.20
CA LEU A 114 -6.48 -8.01 15.91
C LEU A 114 -6.52 -7.02 17.08
N LYS A 115 -6.62 -7.52 18.31
CA LYS A 115 -6.68 -6.70 19.54
C LYS A 115 -5.35 -6.06 19.88
N THR A 116 -4.24 -6.79 19.72
CA THR A 116 -2.92 -6.32 20.15
C THR A 116 -2.38 -5.28 19.16
N PRO A 117 -1.89 -4.12 19.65
CA PRO A 117 -1.29 -3.10 18.79
C PRO A 117 0.05 -3.57 18.20
N ALA A 118 0.51 -2.90 17.13
CA ALA A 118 1.71 -3.30 16.40
C ALA A 118 3.00 -3.21 17.24
N ASN A 119 3.09 -2.21 18.11
CA ASN A 119 4.22 -2.03 19.02
C ASN A 119 4.39 -3.20 20.01
N ASP A 120 3.30 -3.81 20.48
CA ASP A 120 3.34 -4.95 21.40
C ASP A 120 3.56 -6.29 20.68
N LEU A 121 3.07 -6.40 19.44
CA LEU A 121 3.36 -7.58 18.62
C LEU A 121 4.84 -7.69 18.26
N ARG A 122 5.48 -6.58 17.95
CA ARG A 122 6.91 -6.47 17.64
C ARG A 122 7.49 -7.57 16.75
N SER A 123 6.70 -8.20 15.91
CA SER A 123 7.12 -9.25 15.00
C SER A 123 6.64 -8.94 13.59
N LYS A 124 7.54 -8.98 12.62
CA LYS A 124 7.19 -8.79 11.21
C LYS A 124 6.19 -9.84 10.73
N LEU A 125 6.36 -11.09 11.20
CA LEU A 125 5.40 -12.16 10.91
C LEU A 125 4.01 -11.82 11.45
N ALA A 126 3.92 -11.42 12.73
CA ALA A 126 2.65 -11.10 13.37
C ALA A 126 1.92 -9.94 12.67
N VAL A 127 2.65 -8.88 12.33
CA VAL A 127 2.09 -7.73 11.62
C VAL A 127 1.63 -8.09 10.21
N ARG A 128 2.40 -8.92 9.48
CA ARG A 128 1.98 -9.43 8.17
C ARG A 128 0.73 -10.30 8.25
N LEU A 129 0.62 -11.14 9.29
CA LEU A 129 -0.59 -11.94 9.54
C LEU A 129 -1.78 -11.03 9.89
N LYS A 130 -1.60 -10.07 10.79
CA LYS A 130 -2.63 -9.08 11.14
C LYS A 130 -3.14 -8.36 9.89
N ARG A 131 -2.24 -7.90 9.01
CA ARG A 131 -2.62 -7.28 7.73
C ARG A 131 -3.48 -8.21 6.87
N LYS A 132 -3.06 -9.47 6.69
CA LYS A 132 -3.83 -10.45 5.90
C LYS A 132 -5.21 -10.69 6.50
N MET A 133 -5.29 -10.76 7.83
CA MET A 133 -6.56 -10.94 8.54
C MET A 133 -7.47 -9.72 8.40
N LEU A 134 -6.94 -8.50 8.49
CA LEU A 134 -7.71 -7.27 8.29
C LEU A 134 -8.31 -7.20 6.88
N ILE A 135 -7.51 -7.44 5.85
CA ILE A 135 -7.97 -7.46 4.46
C ILE A 135 -9.06 -8.54 4.26
N GLN A 136 -8.85 -9.73 4.82
CA GLN A 136 -9.79 -10.82 4.68
C GLN A 136 -11.08 -10.58 5.48
N ALA A 137 -10.96 -10.02 6.67
CA ALA A 137 -12.09 -9.66 7.53
C ALA A 137 -12.97 -8.58 6.90
N GLU A 138 -12.36 -7.61 6.21
CA GLU A 138 -13.06 -6.59 5.44
C GLU A 138 -13.90 -7.22 4.31
N VAL A 139 -13.31 -8.16 3.55
CA VAL A 139 -14.01 -8.87 2.46
C VAL A 139 -15.20 -9.68 2.99
N TYR A 140 -15.06 -10.37 4.12
CA TYR A 140 -16.10 -11.24 4.67
C TYR A 140 -17.04 -10.55 5.67
N ASN A 141 -16.84 -9.27 5.98
CA ASN A 141 -17.58 -8.55 7.04
C ASN A 141 -17.60 -9.27 8.40
N LYS A 142 -16.58 -10.12 8.65
CA LYS A 142 -16.39 -10.80 9.93
C LYS A 142 -15.63 -9.88 10.90
N TYR A 143 -15.97 -9.98 12.19
CA TYR A 143 -15.28 -9.22 13.24
C TYR A 143 -15.36 -7.69 13.04
N LYS A 144 -16.51 -7.20 12.63
CA LYS A 144 -16.76 -5.80 12.29
C LYS A 144 -16.27 -4.82 13.37
N HIS A 145 -16.45 -5.16 14.65
CA HIS A 145 -16.02 -4.32 15.77
C HIS A 145 -14.51 -4.06 15.85
N TYR A 146 -13.67 -4.92 15.24
CA TYR A 146 -12.23 -4.63 15.11
C TYR A 146 -11.94 -3.79 13.86
N LEU A 147 -12.76 -3.92 12.82
CA LEU A 147 -12.62 -3.14 11.59
C LEU A 147 -13.05 -1.69 11.78
N ASP A 148 -14.01 -1.42 12.67
CA ASP A 148 -14.50 -0.06 12.94
C ASP A 148 -13.37 0.88 13.47
N ALA A 149 -12.27 0.31 13.97
CA ALA A 149 -11.08 1.05 14.41
C ALA A 149 -10.15 1.47 13.27
N TYR A 150 -10.33 0.90 12.07
CA TYR A 150 -9.44 1.13 10.93
C TYR A 150 -10.23 1.60 9.71
N THR A 151 -9.70 2.60 9.01
CA THR A 151 -10.23 2.97 7.69
C THR A 151 -9.71 2.00 6.62
N HIS A 152 -10.43 1.90 5.49
CA HIS A 152 -10.00 1.07 4.35
C HIS A 152 -8.56 1.37 3.91
N GLU A 153 -8.21 2.65 3.82
CA GLU A 153 -6.84 3.07 3.47
C GLU A 153 -5.82 2.61 4.52
N GLU A 154 -6.14 2.70 5.81
CA GLU A 154 -5.25 2.24 6.88
C GLU A 154 -5.00 0.73 6.80
N ILE A 155 -6.03 -0.07 6.49
CA ILE A 155 -5.90 -1.52 6.29
C ILE A 155 -4.97 -1.83 5.12
N GLU A 156 -5.12 -1.09 4.02
CA GLU A 156 -4.34 -1.29 2.82
C GLU A 156 -2.84 -0.97 3.01
N TRP A 157 -2.53 0.03 3.84
CA TRP A 157 -1.16 0.45 4.15
C TRP A 157 -0.57 -0.22 5.40
N TYR A 158 -1.37 -0.92 6.19
CA TYR A 158 -0.94 -1.56 7.43
C TYR A 158 0.15 -2.60 7.19
N GLY A 159 1.17 -2.65 8.04
CA GLY A 159 2.17 -3.72 8.06
C GLY A 159 3.12 -3.79 6.86
N LEU A 160 3.17 -2.77 6.01
CA LEU A 160 4.16 -2.67 4.96
C LEU A 160 5.52 -2.24 5.51
N SER A 161 6.60 -2.79 4.94
CA SER A 161 7.93 -2.26 5.20
C SER A 161 8.08 -0.86 4.56
N PRO A 162 9.00 0.00 5.06
CA PRO A 162 9.20 1.33 4.47
C PRO A 162 9.50 1.31 2.98
N PHE A 163 10.24 0.30 2.54
CA PHE A 163 10.59 0.12 1.13
C PHE A 163 9.36 -0.29 0.29
N GLU A 164 8.56 -1.24 0.77
CA GLU A 164 7.32 -1.66 0.11
C GLU A 164 6.30 -0.51 0.05
N ALA A 165 6.22 0.30 1.11
CA ALA A 165 5.34 1.45 1.16
C ALA A 165 5.74 2.53 0.13
N LEU A 166 7.03 2.85 0.01
CA LEU A 166 7.53 3.77 -1.01
C LEU A 166 7.26 3.27 -2.41
N ARG A 167 7.56 1.99 -2.68
CA ARG A 167 7.31 1.39 -3.99
C ARG A 167 5.83 1.47 -4.38
N LYS A 168 4.94 1.11 -3.46
CA LYS A 168 3.49 1.20 -3.67
C LYS A 168 3.06 2.64 -3.94
N TYR A 169 3.61 3.61 -3.20
CA TYR A 169 3.31 5.02 -3.37
C TYR A 169 3.75 5.54 -4.75
N ASP A 170 4.96 5.19 -5.17
CA ASP A 170 5.49 5.54 -6.49
C ASP A 170 4.66 4.92 -7.62
N GLU A 171 4.20 3.68 -7.46
CA GLU A 171 3.33 3.01 -8.42
C GLU A 171 1.97 3.74 -8.54
N LEU A 172 1.36 4.11 -7.41
CA LEU A 172 0.12 4.88 -7.39
C LEU A 172 0.29 6.27 -8.01
N GLN A 173 1.39 6.96 -7.72
CA GLN A 173 1.69 8.26 -8.33
C GLN A 173 1.89 8.15 -9.84
N LYS A 174 2.59 7.12 -10.32
CA LYS A 174 2.76 6.88 -11.77
C LYS A 174 1.43 6.67 -12.47
N VAL A 175 0.50 5.93 -11.84
CA VAL A 175 -0.85 5.72 -12.39
C VAL A 175 -1.66 7.02 -12.38
N ALA A 176 -1.60 7.80 -11.29
CA ALA A 176 -2.32 9.06 -11.17
C ALA A 176 -1.79 10.13 -12.15
N ASN A 177 -0.46 10.19 -12.33
CA ASN A 177 0.19 11.14 -13.22
C ASN A 177 0.34 10.62 -14.66
N ALA A 178 -0.19 9.44 -14.98
CA ALA A 178 -0.14 8.91 -16.33
C ALA A 178 -0.81 9.87 -17.32
N PRO A 179 -0.14 10.29 -18.40
CA PRO A 179 -0.71 11.22 -19.34
C PRO A 179 -1.94 10.58 -20.01
N LYS A 180 -3.08 11.25 -19.88
CA LYS A 180 -4.30 10.81 -20.57
C LYS A 180 -4.14 11.06 -22.08
N PRO A 181 -4.60 10.14 -22.94
CA PRO A 181 -4.58 10.38 -24.38
C PRO A 181 -5.37 11.66 -24.75
N LEU A 182 -4.71 12.62 -25.39
CA LEU A 182 -5.31 13.89 -25.77
C LEU A 182 -6.60 13.72 -26.58
N LYS A 183 -6.66 12.67 -27.40
CA LYS A 183 -7.87 12.32 -28.16
C LYS A 183 -9.09 12.11 -27.26
N LEU A 184 -8.94 11.52 -26.09
CA LEU A 184 -10.05 11.29 -25.17
C LEU A 184 -10.48 12.60 -24.50
N LEU A 185 -9.52 13.46 -24.14
CA LEU A 185 -9.79 14.77 -23.55
C LEU A 185 -10.56 15.65 -24.53
N TYR A 186 -10.04 15.85 -25.74
CA TYR A 186 -10.72 16.66 -26.76
C TYR A 186 -12.08 16.10 -27.18
N ARG A 187 -12.23 14.77 -27.16
CA ARG A 187 -13.55 14.17 -27.40
C ARG A 187 -14.54 14.49 -26.28
N GLN A 188 -14.11 14.52 -25.03
CA GLN A 188 -14.96 14.90 -23.92
C GLN A 188 -15.35 16.38 -23.98
N GLU A 189 -14.37 17.26 -24.23
CA GLU A 189 -14.60 18.71 -24.42
C GLU A 189 -15.61 18.95 -25.55
N LEU A 190 -15.42 18.33 -26.70
CA LEU A 190 -16.36 18.45 -27.83
C LEU A 190 -17.76 17.97 -27.47
N LEU A 191 -17.89 16.87 -26.71
CA LEU A 191 -19.19 16.38 -26.27
C LEU A 191 -19.86 17.31 -25.28
N GLU A 192 -19.10 17.99 -24.44
CA GLU A 192 -19.59 19.00 -23.50
C GLU A 192 -20.02 20.28 -24.24
N GLU A 193 -19.23 20.74 -25.20
CA GLU A 193 -19.58 21.86 -26.07
C GLU A 193 -20.86 21.59 -26.88
N LEU A 194 -21.01 20.37 -27.39
CA LEU A 194 -22.23 19.99 -28.13
C LEU A 194 -23.45 19.84 -27.24
N LYS A 195 -23.30 19.49 -25.99
CA LYS A 195 -24.40 19.42 -25.02
C LYS A 195 -24.83 20.78 -24.50
N ASN A 196 -23.86 21.67 -24.31
CA ASN A 196 -24.05 23.02 -23.83
C ASN A 196 -23.51 24.01 -24.87
N PRO A 197 -24.23 24.23 -25.98
CA PRO A 197 -23.77 25.18 -26.99
C PRO A 197 -23.70 26.57 -26.32
N PRO A 198 -22.60 27.32 -26.52
CA PRO A 198 -22.46 28.64 -25.97
C PRO A 198 -23.62 29.50 -26.50
N SER A 199 -24.25 30.30 -25.61
CA SER A 199 -25.30 31.22 -25.98
C SER A 199 -24.81 32.17 -27.09
N GLU A 200 -25.67 32.47 -28.05
CA GLU A 200 -25.31 33.29 -29.23
C GLU A 200 -24.67 34.64 -28.88
N ASP A 201 -24.90 35.14 -27.69
CA ASP A 201 -24.32 36.39 -27.17
C ASP A 201 -22.83 36.29 -26.83
N ALA A 202 -22.29 35.07 -26.65
CA ALA A 202 -20.88 34.84 -26.37
C ALA A 202 -20.01 34.70 -27.65
N VAL A 203 -20.64 34.54 -28.81
CA VAL A 203 -19.96 34.31 -30.11
C VAL A 203 -19.44 35.60 -30.72
N SER A 204 -19.86 36.78 -30.22
CA SER A 204 -19.40 38.08 -30.75
C SER A 204 -17.93 38.43 -30.50
N GLY A 205 -17.21 37.63 -29.69
CA GLY A 205 -15.81 37.87 -29.36
C GLY A 205 -14.86 36.75 -29.75
N THR A 206 -15.34 35.58 -30.22
CA THR A 206 -14.46 34.46 -30.63
C THR A 206 -14.19 34.52 -32.12
N GLU A 207 -12.93 34.67 -32.48
CA GLU A 207 -12.45 34.63 -33.88
C GLU A 207 -13.00 33.36 -34.56
N ASN A 208 -13.58 33.54 -35.75
CA ASN A 208 -14.13 32.47 -36.57
C ASN A 208 -13.15 31.29 -36.69
N PRO A 209 -13.62 30.03 -36.67
CA PRO A 209 -12.76 28.84 -36.77
C PRO A 209 -11.86 28.86 -38.02
N SER A 210 -12.21 29.61 -39.05
CA SER A 210 -11.38 29.88 -40.23
C SER A 210 -10.09 30.66 -39.92
N THR A 211 -10.07 31.48 -38.85
CA THR A 211 -8.90 32.23 -38.41
C THR A 211 -7.89 31.38 -37.65
N TRP A 212 -8.36 30.36 -36.90
CA TRP A 212 -7.49 29.40 -36.20
C TRP A 212 -6.66 28.56 -37.19
N ILE A 213 -7.29 28.11 -38.27
CA ILE A 213 -6.58 27.33 -39.32
C ILE A 213 -5.53 28.19 -40.01
N LYS A 214 -5.80 29.49 -40.19
CA LYS A 214 -4.80 30.44 -40.71
C LYS A 214 -3.64 30.73 -39.75
N LYS A 215 -3.88 30.75 -38.45
CA LYS A 215 -2.80 30.91 -37.43
C LYS A 215 -1.89 29.67 -37.32
N LEU A 216 -2.44 28.47 -37.51
CA LEU A 216 -1.69 27.21 -37.47
C LEU A 216 -0.84 26.93 -38.70
N ASN A 217 -1.11 27.60 -39.82
CA ASN A 217 -0.36 27.38 -41.07
C ASN A 217 0.12 28.73 -41.63
N PRO A 218 1.25 29.30 -41.10
CA PRO A 218 1.78 30.57 -41.58
C PRO A 218 2.21 30.59 -43.05
N PHE A 219 2.28 29.42 -43.75
CA PHE A 219 2.61 29.29 -45.13
C PHE A 219 1.41 29.18 -46.10
N ALA A 220 0.18 29.20 -45.56
CA ALA A 220 -1.05 29.12 -46.37
C ALA A 220 -1.46 30.48 -46.97
N SER A 221 -0.52 31.39 -47.22
CA SER A 221 -0.79 32.64 -47.94
C SER A 221 -0.53 32.42 -49.44
N LYS A 222 -1.63 32.40 -50.19
CA LYS A 222 -1.72 32.69 -51.65
C LYS A 222 -1.82 31.58 -52.68
N GLU A 223 -2.02 30.31 -52.39
CA GLU A 223 -2.28 29.35 -53.46
C GLU A 223 -3.50 28.47 -53.23
N THR A 224 -4.67 29.06 -52.99
CA THR A 224 -5.93 28.33 -52.77
C THR A 224 -6.83 28.27 -53.99
N CYS A 225 -6.26 28.34 -55.21
CA CYS A 225 -7.06 28.14 -56.42
C CYS A 225 -6.75 26.91 -57.27
N MET A 226 -5.75 26.10 -56.89
CA MET A 226 -5.37 24.95 -57.73
C MET A 226 -5.52 23.56 -57.06
N LEU A 227 -5.88 23.48 -55.75
CA LEU A 227 -5.91 22.22 -55.03
C LEU A 227 -7.33 21.59 -54.87
N SER A 228 -8.38 22.25 -55.32
CA SER A 228 -9.73 21.64 -55.33
C SER A 228 -9.89 20.50 -56.37
N ASN A 229 -9.07 20.46 -57.39
CA ASN A 229 -9.15 19.44 -58.42
C ASN A 229 -8.23 18.21 -58.18
N LEU A 230 -7.26 18.30 -57.25
CA LEU A 230 -6.38 17.18 -56.93
C LEU A 230 -6.97 16.19 -55.91
N ASN A 231 -7.83 16.61 -55.03
CA ASN A 231 -8.46 15.72 -54.08
C ASN A 231 -9.52 14.80 -54.70
N PHE A 232 -10.10 15.20 -55.85
CA PHE A 232 -11.08 14.36 -56.53
C PHE A 232 -10.40 13.23 -57.33
N VAL A 233 -9.20 13.45 -57.83
CA VAL A 233 -8.42 12.44 -58.58
C VAL A 233 -7.81 11.42 -57.60
N PHE A 234 -7.37 11.81 -56.41
CA PHE A 234 -6.82 10.88 -55.40
C PHE A 234 -7.90 9.97 -54.82
N TYR A 235 -9.15 10.44 -54.65
CA TYR A 235 -10.23 9.60 -54.15
C TYR A 235 -10.68 8.54 -55.17
N SER A 236 -10.61 8.82 -56.44
CA SER A 236 -10.95 7.86 -57.50
C SER A 236 -9.87 6.75 -57.63
N TYR A 237 -8.60 7.09 -57.50
CA TYR A 237 -7.51 6.10 -57.51
C TYR A 237 -7.49 5.20 -56.26
N PHE A 238 -7.95 5.67 -55.12
CA PHE A 238 -7.99 4.87 -53.90
C PHE A 238 -9.15 3.88 -53.90
N LEU A 239 -10.27 4.20 -54.55
CA LEU A 239 -11.41 3.29 -54.69
C LEU A 239 -11.12 2.17 -55.72
N ASP A 240 -10.45 2.47 -56.80
CA ASP A 240 -10.07 1.46 -57.85
C ASP A 240 -9.01 0.49 -57.30
N PHE A 241 -8.09 0.93 -56.45
CA PHE A 241 -7.09 0.07 -55.84
C PHE A 241 -7.68 -0.87 -54.73
N SER A 242 -8.72 -0.45 -54.02
CA SER A 242 -9.42 -1.29 -53.05
C SER A 242 -10.26 -2.39 -53.70
N ILE A 243 -10.83 -2.15 -54.87
CA ILE A 243 -11.68 -3.14 -55.57
C ILE A 243 -10.82 -4.20 -56.26
N SER A 244 -9.62 -3.83 -56.72
CA SER A 244 -8.69 -4.77 -57.38
C SER A 244 -8.00 -5.76 -56.41
N MET A 245 -7.98 -5.46 -55.11
CA MET A 245 -7.33 -6.34 -54.10
C MET A 245 -8.26 -7.42 -53.51
N TYR A 246 -9.56 -7.32 -53.72
CA TYR A 246 -10.53 -8.27 -53.15
C TYR A 246 -11.11 -9.30 -54.13
N LEU A 247 -10.71 -9.26 -55.43
CA LEU A 247 -11.23 -10.21 -56.42
C LEU A 247 -10.58 -11.60 -56.52
N PRO A 248 -9.43 -11.93 -55.92
CA PRO A 248 -8.88 -13.28 -56.05
C PRO A 248 -9.24 -14.24 -54.89
N LEU A 249 -10.20 -13.94 -54.02
CA LEU A 249 -10.57 -14.82 -52.87
C LEU A 249 -11.95 -15.48 -53.02
N LEU A 250 -12.55 -15.46 -54.23
CA LEU A 250 -13.79 -16.18 -54.54
C LEU A 250 -13.63 -17.01 -55.81
N GLN A 251 -12.69 -17.97 -55.78
CA GLN A 251 -12.70 -19.18 -56.62
C GLN A 251 -12.20 -20.34 -55.81
#